data_1ad36ff71bddcb5fc5d9d1a6485a1451
#
_entry.id   1ad36ff71bddcb5fc5d9d1a6485a1451
#
_cell.length_a   1.000
_cell.length_b   1.000
_cell.length_c   1.000
_cell.angle_alpha   90.00
_cell.angle_beta   90.00
_cell.angle_gamma   90.00
#
_symmetry.space_group_name_H-M   'P 1'
#
loop_
_entity.id
_entity.type
_entity.pdbx_description
1 polymer ?
#
loop_
_entity_poly.entity_id
_entity_poly.type
_entity_poly.pdbx_seq_one_letter_code
_entity_poly.pdbx_strand_id
1 'polypeptide(L)'
;MPKLKANSSTLKKVLGRIARYRLNAVLSILLSAVYVGLSLYVPILAGRAIDSIIAPGSVDYAQIMLELTKIAVVAAIAALAQWLMNIINNSMTYNVVKDMRTEAFDRLMKLPLSYIDAHPYGETVSRIIADVDQFADGLLLGFSQLFTGILTIIGTLIFMLSVNAPITLAVVILTPLSLFVARFIARRTHSMFARQGEDRAEQTAFVEEMIGNQKVVQAFAHEQANEERFDEINKRLSESSLQAIFYSSITNPATRFINSLVYAAVGLTGAFAAVAGSITVGGLSAFLSYANQYTKPFNEISGVITEFQNALVCAERIFALIEEPTEEPDASDACVLDHAEGIVRANAVAFSYAADRPLIKCLDLDVKSGERMAIVGPTGCGKTTLINLLMRFYDVNAGSISVDGTDIRNITRHSLRRNYGMVLQETWLKEGTIRDNIVMGKPDATEEEIIAAAKEAHSHGFITRLPKGYDTVIGEDGGSLSQGQKQLLCITRVMLCLPPMLILDEATSSIDTRTEQHIQHAFAQLMQGRTSFIVAHRLSTIKNADMILVMKDGDIIEKGKHDELVARGGFYAALYNSQFAQ
;
A
#
# COMPACT_ATOMS: atom_id res chain seq x y z
N MET A 1 -9.16 20.65 1.07
CA MET A 1 -8.27 19.75 1.83
C MET A 1 -7.85 20.43 3.13
N PRO A 2 -7.97 19.78 4.29
CA PRO A 2 -7.42 20.34 5.53
C PRO A 2 -5.91 20.54 5.32
N LYS A 3 -5.37 21.64 5.88
CA LYS A 3 -3.93 21.89 5.90
C LYS A 3 -3.27 20.71 6.61
N LEU A 4 -2.71 19.77 5.87
CA LEU A 4 -1.88 18.69 6.39
C LEU A 4 -0.61 19.33 6.99
N LYS A 5 -0.72 19.73 8.26
CA LYS A 5 0.45 20.00 9.07
C LYS A 5 1.06 18.64 9.33
N ALA A 6 2.18 18.34 8.70
CA ALA A 6 3.00 17.19 9.06
C ALA A 6 3.11 17.16 10.59
N ASN A 7 2.61 16.10 11.19
CA ASN A 7 2.51 16.00 12.64
C ASN A 7 3.93 15.93 13.19
N SER A 8 4.28 16.75 14.18
CA SER A 8 5.63 16.74 14.78
C SER A 8 6.01 15.37 15.35
N SER A 9 5.02 14.52 15.63
CA SER A 9 5.22 13.14 16.05
C SER A 9 5.73 12.25 14.89
N THR A 10 5.21 12.40 13.67
CA THR A 10 5.66 11.65 12.49
C THR A 10 7.11 11.97 12.16
N LEU A 11 7.49 13.25 12.19
CA LEU A 11 8.88 13.65 11.99
C LEU A 11 9.82 13.01 13.03
N LYS A 12 9.42 12.97 14.31
CA LYS A 12 10.21 12.31 15.36
C LYS A 12 10.37 10.81 15.09
N LYS A 13 9.31 10.13 14.64
CA LYS A 13 9.37 8.70 14.26
C LYS A 13 10.31 8.46 13.09
N VAL A 14 10.22 9.28 12.05
CA VAL A 14 11.13 9.23 10.88
C VAL A 14 12.58 9.46 11.32
N LEU A 15 12.85 10.51 12.12
CA LEU A 15 14.18 10.77 12.65
C LEU A 15 14.69 9.62 13.53
N GLY A 16 13.82 8.97 14.31
CA GLY A 16 14.15 7.79 15.08
C GLY A 16 14.59 6.60 14.22
N ARG A 17 13.98 6.43 13.03
CA ARG A 17 14.41 5.40 12.06
C ARG A 17 15.76 5.73 11.44
N ILE A 18 15.96 6.99 11.05
CA ILE A 18 17.22 7.48 10.51
C ILE A 18 18.35 7.37 11.55
N ALA A 19 18.05 7.56 12.83
CA ALA A 19 19.02 7.47 13.92
C ALA A 19 19.66 6.07 14.07
N ARG A 20 19.04 5.00 13.54
CA ARG A 20 19.67 3.68 13.41
C ARG A 20 20.89 3.71 12.49
N TYR A 21 20.90 4.63 11.51
CA TYR A 21 21.94 4.82 10.50
C TYR A 21 22.75 6.10 10.73
N ARG A 22 22.88 6.54 12.02
CA ARG A 22 23.53 7.83 12.41
C ARG A 22 24.92 8.02 11.83
N LEU A 23 25.70 6.96 11.71
CA LEU A 23 27.05 7.05 11.14
C LEU A 23 27.00 7.47 9.66
N ASN A 24 26.11 6.86 8.89
CA ASN A 24 25.90 7.20 7.47
C ASN A 24 25.36 8.63 7.32
N ALA A 25 24.44 9.06 8.20
CA ALA A 25 23.92 10.42 8.17
C ALA A 25 25.01 11.46 8.47
N VAL A 26 25.84 11.25 9.50
CA VAL A 26 26.97 12.13 9.81
C VAL A 26 27.97 12.17 8.67
N LEU A 27 28.34 10.99 8.12
CA LEU A 27 29.29 10.91 7.01
C LEU A 27 28.76 11.62 5.74
N SER A 28 27.46 11.50 5.46
CA SER A 28 26.81 12.22 4.36
C SER A 28 26.91 13.74 4.53
N ILE A 29 26.64 14.26 5.74
CA ILE A 29 26.74 15.70 6.04
C ILE A 29 28.19 16.18 5.90
N LEU A 30 29.16 15.41 6.39
CA LEU A 30 30.59 15.75 6.24
C LEU A 30 31.03 15.77 4.78
N LEU A 31 30.64 14.76 4.01
CA LEU A 31 30.94 14.72 2.56
C LEU A 31 30.26 15.86 1.81
N SER A 32 29.02 16.21 2.18
CA SER A 32 28.30 17.38 1.64
C SER A 32 29.05 18.68 1.94
N ALA A 33 29.57 18.87 3.16
CA ALA A 33 30.35 20.05 3.53
C ALA A 33 31.68 20.11 2.74
N VAL A 34 32.37 18.98 2.57
CA VAL A 34 33.58 18.89 1.74
C VAL A 34 33.28 19.23 0.28
N TYR A 35 32.24 18.61 -0.29
CA TYR A 35 31.79 18.87 -1.66
C TYR A 35 31.47 20.36 -1.88
N VAL A 36 30.65 20.97 -1.00
CA VAL A 36 30.27 22.37 -1.10
C VAL A 36 31.49 23.28 -0.94
N GLY A 37 32.35 23.03 0.06
CA GLY A 37 33.56 23.83 0.28
C GLY A 37 34.50 23.82 -0.92
N LEU A 38 34.77 22.63 -1.49
CA LEU A 38 35.61 22.47 -2.68
C LEU A 38 34.94 23.10 -3.92
N SER A 39 33.65 22.92 -4.11
CA SER A 39 32.90 23.50 -5.23
C SER A 39 32.91 25.05 -5.18
N LEU A 40 32.81 25.62 -3.97
CA LEU A 40 32.88 27.08 -3.77
C LEU A 40 34.32 27.64 -3.86
N TYR A 41 35.34 26.79 -3.74
CA TYR A 41 36.72 27.22 -3.92
C TYR A 41 37.10 27.37 -5.38
N VAL A 42 36.47 26.62 -6.30
CA VAL A 42 36.75 26.69 -7.75
C VAL A 42 36.61 28.10 -8.33
N PRO A 43 35.59 28.92 -8.06
CA PRO A 43 35.51 30.30 -8.55
C PRO A 43 36.69 31.19 -8.15
N ILE A 44 37.25 31.01 -6.94
CA ILE A 44 38.44 31.74 -6.51
C ILE A 44 39.68 31.40 -7.37
N LEU A 45 39.88 30.09 -7.61
CA LEU A 45 40.98 29.64 -8.46
C LEU A 45 40.84 30.15 -9.91
N ALA A 46 39.59 30.09 -10.44
CA ALA A 46 39.28 30.66 -11.74
C ALA A 46 39.53 32.19 -11.79
N GLY A 47 39.17 32.92 -10.73
CA GLY A 47 39.47 34.34 -10.60
C GLY A 47 40.96 34.62 -10.62
N ARG A 48 41.77 33.82 -9.88
CA ARG A 48 43.26 33.97 -9.88
C ARG A 48 43.85 33.68 -11.26
N ALA A 49 43.32 32.68 -11.99
CA ALA A 49 43.74 32.42 -13.35
C ALA A 49 43.45 33.64 -14.28
N ILE A 50 42.26 34.29 -14.11
CA ILE A 50 41.92 35.47 -14.86
C ILE A 50 42.86 36.66 -14.50
N ASP A 51 43.16 36.83 -13.23
CA ASP A 51 44.08 37.89 -12.78
C ASP A 51 45.50 37.72 -13.28
N SER A 52 45.89 36.53 -13.73
CA SER A 52 47.20 36.27 -14.38
C SER A 52 47.24 36.73 -15.83
N ILE A 53 46.14 37.27 -16.38
CA ILE A 53 46.06 37.92 -17.70
C ILE A 53 46.21 39.43 -17.48
N ILE A 54 47.46 39.98 -17.48
CA ILE A 54 47.74 41.33 -17.06
C ILE A 54 47.40 42.35 -18.17
N ALA A 55 47.81 42.08 -19.42
CA ALA A 55 47.58 42.93 -20.57
C ALA A 55 47.72 42.15 -21.89
N PRO A 56 47.26 42.69 -23.03
CA PRO A 56 47.52 42.07 -24.34
C PRO A 56 49.03 41.81 -24.55
N GLY A 57 49.42 40.55 -24.71
CA GLY A 57 50.80 40.13 -24.87
C GLY A 57 51.58 39.92 -23.56
N SER A 58 50.96 40.15 -22.38
CA SER A 58 51.57 39.92 -21.06
C SER A 58 50.72 38.94 -20.26
N VAL A 59 50.76 37.64 -20.66
CA VAL A 59 49.99 36.55 -20.06
C VAL A 59 50.98 35.59 -19.35
N ASP A 60 50.75 35.34 -18.06
CA ASP A 60 51.51 34.34 -17.31
C ASP A 60 50.89 32.95 -17.50
N TYR A 61 51.32 32.27 -18.59
CA TYR A 61 50.87 30.93 -18.92
C TYR A 61 51.24 29.89 -17.85
N ALA A 62 52.36 30.07 -17.14
CA ALA A 62 52.78 29.14 -16.11
C ALA A 62 51.84 29.20 -14.91
N GLN A 63 51.45 30.39 -14.47
CA GLN A 63 50.52 30.60 -13.38
C GLN A 63 49.10 30.11 -13.76
N ILE A 64 48.64 30.41 -14.98
CA ILE A 64 47.34 29.92 -15.48
C ILE A 64 47.28 28.40 -15.47
N MET A 65 48.35 27.72 -15.99
CA MET A 65 48.37 26.26 -16.02
C MET A 65 48.39 25.66 -14.61
N LEU A 66 49.08 26.30 -13.67
CA LEU A 66 49.07 25.91 -12.26
C LEU A 66 47.67 25.99 -11.65
N GLU A 67 46.93 27.13 -11.85
CA GLU A 67 45.58 27.30 -11.34
C GLU A 67 44.58 26.35 -12.01
N LEU A 68 44.69 26.11 -13.32
CA LEU A 68 43.87 25.10 -14.02
C LEU A 68 44.13 23.68 -13.49
N THR A 69 45.37 23.33 -13.19
CA THR A 69 45.67 22.05 -12.57
C THR A 69 45.06 21.90 -11.19
N LYS A 70 45.13 22.97 -10.36
CA LYS A 70 44.44 23.00 -9.05
C LYS A 70 42.93 22.85 -9.22
N ILE A 71 42.31 23.53 -10.19
CA ILE A 71 40.86 23.41 -10.48
C ILE A 71 40.53 21.95 -10.82
N ALA A 72 41.32 21.31 -11.71
CA ALA A 72 41.07 19.93 -12.09
C ALA A 72 41.15 18.96 -10.89
N VAL A 73 42.16 19.12 -10.02
CA VAL A 73 42.31 18.31 -8.81
C VAL A 73 41.16 18.54 -7.83
N VAL A 74 40.83 19.82 -7.56
CA VAL A 74 39.73 20.18 -6.66
C VAL A 74 38.38 19.65 -7.18
N ALA A 75 38.12 19.79 -8.48
CA ALA A 75 36.92 19.28 -9.12
C ALA A 75 36.84 17.75 -9.05
N ALA A 76 37.94 17.05 -9.24
CA ALA A 76 38.01 15.58 -9.13
C ALA A 76 37.67 15.12 -7.68
N ILE A 77 38.25 15.79 -6.67
CA ILE A 77 37.99 15.46 -5.26
C ILE A 77 36.51 15.80 -4.90
N ALA A 78 36.00 16.92 -5.39
CA ALA A 78 34.59 17.31 -5.18
C ALA A 78 33.62 16.30 -5.82
N ALA A 79 33.91 15.85 -7.05
CA ALA A 79 33.12 14.83 -7.73
C ALA A 79 33.14 13.48 -6.97
N LEU A 80 34.30 13.08 -6.45
CA LEU A 80 34.44 11.88 -5.64
C LEU A 80 33.62 11.99 -4.34
N ALA A 81 33.74 13.14 -3.65
CA ALA A 81 32.96 13.39 -2.42
C ALA A 81 31.44 13.33 -2.68
N GLN A 82 30.98 13.93 -3.77
CA GLN A 82 29.57 13.89 -4.19
C GLN A 82 29.12 12.47 -4.53
N TRP A 83 29.93 11.72 -5.25
CA TRP A 83 29.64 10.34 -5.60
C TRP A 83 29.49 9.45 -4.36
N LEU A 84 30.44 9.53 -3.43
CA LEU A 84 30.39 8.81 -2.16
C LEU A 84 29.18 9.21 -1.31
N MET A 85 28.88 10.51 -1.24
CA MET A 85 27.69 11.02 -0.55
C MET A 85 26.41 10.43 -1.13
N ASN A 86 26.28 10.37 -2.46
CA ASN A 86 25.09 9.81 -3.11
C ASN A 86 24.94 8.30 -2.83
N ILE A 87 26.05 7.54 -2.84
CA ILE A 87 26.01 6.11 -2.47
C ILE A 87 25.50 5.94 -1.04
N ILE A 88 26.01 6.74 -0.10
CA ILE A 88 25.62 6.66 1.31
C ILE A 88 24.13 7.05 1.48
N ASN A 89 23.69 8.12 0.83
CA ASN A 89 22.30 8.58 0.89
C ASN A 89 21.35 7.52 0.32
N ASN A 90 21.67 6.95 -0.85
CA ASN A 90 20.88 5.89 -1.44
C ASN A 90 20.83 4.66 -0.52
N SER A 91 21.99 4.18 -0.07
CA SER A 91 22.04 3.02 0.82
C SER A 91 21.23 3.23 2.11
N MET A 92 21.37 4.40 2.73
CA MET A 92 20.62 4.75 3.96
C MET A 92 19.12 4.81 3.70
N THR A 93 18.70 5.49 2.63
CA THR A 93 17.27 5.63 2.29
C THR A 93 16.64 4.27 2.02
N TYR A 94 17.24 3.46 1.15
CA TYR A 94 16.67 2.15 0.81
C TYR A 94 16.68 1.16 1.98
N ASN A 95 17.64 1.24 2.89
CA ASN A 95 17.62 0.43 4.11
C ASN A 95 16.49 0.84 5.07
N VAL A 96 16.28 2.15 5.29
CA VAL A 96 15.15 2.65 6.10
C VAL A 96 13.82 2.22 5.49
N VAL A 97 13.67 2.34 4.18
CA VAL A 97 12.47 1.95 3.42
C VAL A 97 12.23 0.45 3.49
N LYS A 98 13.28 -0.36 3.30
CA LYS A 98 13.21 -1.82 3.46
C LYS A 98 12.71 -2.21 4.84
N ASP A 99 13.29 -1.63 5.90
CA ASP A 99 12.88 -1.91 7.28
C ASP A 99 11.41 -1.57 7.50
N MET A 100 10.96 -0.41 7.01
CA MET A 100 9.56 0.03 7.15
C MET A 100 8.60 -0.87 6.37
N ARG A 101 8.96 -1.26 5.14
CA ARG A 101 8.13 -2.16 4.31
C ARG A 101 8.01 -3.54 4.95
N THR A 102 9.10 -4.09 5.45
CA THR A 102 9.09 -5.38 6.17
C THR A 102 8.19 -5.31 7.40
N GLU A 103 8.34 -4.26 8.22
CA GLU A 103 7.56 -4.11 9.44
C GLU A 103 6.07 -3.87 9.15
N ALA A 104 5.75 -3.11 8.09
CA ALA A 104 4.36 -2.91 7.65
C ALA A 104 3.73 -4.23 7.16
N PHE A 105 4.48 -5.03 6.41
CA PHE A 105 4.00 -6.34 5.94
C PHE A 105 3.84 -7.34 7.10
N ASP A 106 4.83 -7.42 8.01
CA ASP A 106 4.74 -8.26 9.21
C ASP A 106 3.54 -7.88 10.08
N ARG A 107 3.26 -6.57 10.18
CA ARG A 107 2.07 -6.08 10.90
C ARG A 107 0.79 -6.52 10.20
N LEU A 108 0.70 -6.33 8.88
CA LEU A 108 -0.47 -6.72 8.09
C LEU A 108 -0.85 -8.19 8.28
N MET A 109 0.15 -9.08 8.34
CA MET A 109 -0.07 -10.51 8.57
C MET A 109 -0.60 -10.85 9.97
N LYS A 110 -0.55 -9.90 10.91
CA LYS A 110 -0.98 -10.06 12.31
C LYS A 110 -2.21 -9.22 12.66
N LEU A 111 -2.76 -8.49 11.69
CA LEU A 111 -3.97 -7.69 11.93
C LEU A 111 -5.20 -8.58 12.05
N PRO A 112 -6.18 -8.18 12.89
CA PRO A 112 -7.47 -8.87 12.97
C PRO A 112 -8.24 -8.73 11.67
N LEU A 113 -9.12 -9.70 11.37
CA LEU A 113 -9.97 -9.65 10.17
C LEU A 113 -10.85 -8.39 10.12
N SER A 114 -11.26 -7.87 11.30
CA SER A 114 -12.02 -6.62 11.41
C SER A 114 -11.34 -5.41 10.77
N TYR A 115 -10.00 -5.36 10.80
CA TYR A 115 -9.25 -4.30 10.12
C TYR A 115 -9.34 -4.45 8.59
N ILE A 116 -9.19 -5.69 8.10
CA ILE A 116 -9.26 -5.99 6.66
C ILE A 116 -10.66 -5.69 6.10
N ASP A 117 -11.70 -6.09 6.83
CA ASP A 117 -13.09 -5.86 6.43
C ASP A 117 -13.47 -4.36 6.46
N ALA A 118 -12.84 -3.56 7.34
CA ALA A 118 -13.09 -2.13 7.46
C ALA A 118 -12.33 -1.27 6.43
N HIS A 119 -11.31 -1.81 5.75
CA HIS A 119 -10.46 -1.05 4.84
C HIS A 119 -10.43 -1.67 3.44
N PRO A 120 -10.61 -0.86 2.37
CA PRO A 120 -10.50 -1.35 1.01
C PRO A 120 -9.13 -2.00 0.75
N TYR A 121 -9.14 -3.15 0.09
CA TYR A 121 -7.91 -3.90 -0.24
C TYR A 121 -6.89 -3.03 -0.98
N GLY A 122 -7.32 -2.27 -2.00
CA GLY A 122 -6.45 -1.39 -2.76
C GLY A 122 -5.79 -0.29 -1.92
N GLU A 123 -6.45 0.23 -0.89
CA GLU A 123 -5.87 1.19 0.05
C GLU A 123 -4.73 0.57 0.85
N THR A 124 -4.93 -0.62 1.38
CA THR A 124 -3.92 -1.33 2.17
C THR A 124 -2.68 -1.68 1.33
N VAL A 125 -2.88 -2.15 0.11
CA VAL A 125 -1.79 -2.42 -0.85
C VAL A 125 -1.05 -1.13 -1.20
N SER A 126 -1.79 -0.04 -1.49
CA SER A 126 -1.20 1.27 -1.80
C SER A 126 -0.31 1.80 -0.67
N ARG A 127 -0.67 1.59 0.61
CA ARG A 127 0.14 1.98 1.77
C ARG A 127 1.50 1.27 1.81
N ILE A 128 1.56 -0.01 1.42
CA ILE A 128 2.80 -0.80 1.49
C ILE A 128 3.68 -0.57 0.25
N ILE A 129 3.09 -0.28 -0.91
CA ILE A 129 3.81 -0.09 -2.17
C ILE A 129 4.00 1.41 -2.45
N ALA A 130 2.94 2.10 -2.84
CA ALA A 130 3.03 3.47 -3.35
C ALA A 130 3.46 4.49 -2.28
N ASP A 131 2.91 4.42 -1.05
CA ASP A 131 3.28 5.35 0.01
C ASP A 131 4.73 5.14 0.47
N VAL A 132 5.20 3.89 0.50
CA VAL A 132 6.60 3.58 0.86
C VAL A 132 7.57 4.08 -0.20
N ASP A 133 7.24 3.98 -1.49
CA ASP A 133 8.07 4.50 -2.58
C ASP A 133 8.08 6.03 -2.59
N GLN A 134 6.94 6.68 -2.41
CA GLN A 134 6.85 8.15 -2.29
C GLN A 134 7.62 8.67 -1.07
N PHE A 135 7.61 7.93 0.04
CA PHE A 135 8.43 8.24 1.21
C PHE A 135 9.92 8.12 0.90
N ALA A 136 10.35 7.08 0.15
CA ALA A 136 11.73 6.90 -0.28
C ALA A 136 12.23 8.10 -1.10
N ASP A 137 11.45 8.52 -2.09
CA ASP A 137 11.80 9.63 -2.99
C ASP A 137 11.94 10.95 -2.22
N GLY A 138 10.99 11.27 -1.36
CA GLY A 138 11.05 12.48 -0.56
C GLY A 138 12.17 12.47 0.49
N LEU A 139 12.50 11.32 1.05
CA LEU A 139 13.61 11.16 1.98
C LEU A 139 14.96 11.34 1.26
N LEU A 140 15.12 10.76 0.08
CA LEU A 140 16.32 10.88 -0.74
C LEU A 140 16.55 12.32 -1.20
N LEU A 141 15.50 13.00 -1.66
CA LEU A 141 15.56 14.43 -2.01
C LEU A 141 15.89 15.30 -0.79
N GLY A 142 15.30 15.00 0.37
CA GLY A 142 15.59 15.68 1.62
C GLY A 142 17.08 15.61 1.99
N PHE A 143 17.68 14.42 1.95
CA PHE A 143 19.09 14.25 2.28
C PHE A 143 20.02 14.87 1.22
N SER A 144 19.74 14.63 -0.07
CA SER A 144 20.66 15.03 -1.13
C SER A 144 20.59 16.52 -1.46
N GLN A 145 19.40 17.13 -1.41
CA GLN A 145 19.23 18.52 -1.85
C GLN A 145 19.04 19.52 -0.72
N LEU A 146 18.30 19.18 0.34
CA LEU A 146 18.03 20.13 1.43
C LEU A 146 19.32 20.46 2.20
N PHE A 147 20.08 19.44 2.63
CA PHE A 147 21.32 19.64 3.37
C PHE A 147 22.38 20.32 2.51
N THR A 148 22.59 19.84 1.28
CA THR A 148 23.54 20.44 0.35
C THR A 148 23.14 21.89 0.00
N GLY A 149 21.85 22.15 -0.21
CA GLY A 149 21.33 23.49 -0.50
C GLY A 149 21.56 24.47 0.65
N ILE A 150 21.26 24.07 1.91
CA ILE A 150 21.51 24.89 3.10
C ILE A 150 23.01 25.18 3.25
N LEU A 151 23.86 24.16 3.13
CA LEU A 151 25.31 24.31 3.21
C LEU A 151 25.83 25.22 2.10
N THR A 152 25.30 25.11 0.89
CA THR A 152 25.65 25.98 -0.24
C THR A 152 25.30 27.43 0.04
N ILE A 153 24.10 27.72 0.56
CA ILE A 153 23.70 29.10 0.92
C ILE A 153 24.65 29.67 1.96
N ILE A 154 24.88 28.94 3.06
CA ILE A 154 25.75 29.41 4.16
C ILE A 154 27.20 29.57 3.67
N GLY A 155 27.72 28.55 2.99
CA GLY A 155 29.07 28.55 2.43
C GLY A 155 29.30 29.69 1.43
N THR A 156 28.35 29.87 0.50
CA THR A 156 28.45 30.95 -0.50
C THR A 156 28.47 32.35 0.19
N LEU A 157 27.63 32.58 1.21
CA LEU A 157 27.66 33.81 1.98
C LEU A 157 29.03 34.07 2.65
N ILE A 158 29.61 33.03 3.26
CA ILE A 158 30.95 33.14 3.88
C ILE A 158 32.01 33.49 2.82
N PHE A 159 32.00 32.83 1.68
CA PHE A 159 32.94 33.11 0.59
C PHE A 159 32.72 34.49 -0.01
N MET A 160 31.49 34.93 -0.22
CA MET A 160 31.18 36.28 -0.71
C MET A 160 31.65 37.38 0.26
N LEU A 161 31.42 37.20 1.57
CA LEU A 161 31.88 38.11 2.60
C LEU A 161 33.42 38.20 2.63
N SER A 162 34.13 37.11 2.34
CA SER A 162 35.59 37.12 2.29
C SER A 162 36.14 37.85 1.07
N VAL A 163 35.36 38.01 0.00
CA VAL A 163 35.76 38.73 -1.22
C VAL A 163 35.43 40.20 -1.10
N ASN A 164 34.14 40.57 -0.83
CA ASN A 164 33.71 41.95 -0.68
C ASN A 164 32.38 42.07 0.09
N ALA A 165 32.40 42.60 1.29
CA ALA A 165 31.23 42.70 2.15
C ALA A 165 30.12 43.66 1.63
N PRO A 166 30.42 44.87 1.08
CA PRO A 166 29.41 45.74 0.49
C PRO A 166 28.61 45.13 -0.66
N ILE A 167 29.26 44.40 -1.58
CA ILE A 167 28.59 43.76 -2.70
C ILE A 167 27.76 42.57 -2.17
N THR A 168 28.25 41.85 -1.18
CA THR A 168 27.50 40.77 -0.51
C THR A 168 26.20 41.29 0.07
N LEU A 169 26.22 42.45 0.74
CA LEU A 169 25.02 43.05 1.31
C LEU A 169 23.98 43.35 0.22
N ALA A 170 24.41 43.88 -0.93
CA ALA A 170 23.50 44.11 -2.07
C ALA A 170 22.81 42.83 -2.54
N VAL A 171 23.54 41.70 -2.65
CA VAL A 171 22.96 40.41 -3.02
C VAL A 171 21.97 39.92 -1.98
N VAL A 172 22.30 40.01 -0.69
CA VAL A 172 21.42 39.56 0.40
C VAL A 172 20.12 40.38 0.44
N ILE A 173 20.17 41.68 0.15
CA ILE A 173 18.98 42.55 0.12
C ILE A 173 18.10 42.24 -1.11
N LEU A 174 18.68 41.91 -2.27
CA LEU A 174 17.94 41.65 -3.50
C LEU A 174 17.34 40.25 -3.56
N THR A 175 17.94 39.26 -2.92
CA THR A 175 17.49 37.83 -2.97
C THR A 175 16.06 37.63 -2.44
N PRO A 176 15.58 38.26 -1.36
CA PRO A 176 14.20 38.14 -0.91
C PRO A 176 13.15 38.48 -1.96
N LEU A 177 13.48 39.34 -2.95
CA LEU A 177 12.61 39.66 -4.06
C LEU A 177 12.31 38.40 -4.91
N SER A 178 13.32 37.59 -5.16
CA SER A 178 13.16 36.29 -5.86
C SER A 178 12.23 35.32 -5.09
N LEU A 179 12.41 35.22 -3.77
CA LEU A 179 11.54 34.41 -2.90
C LEU A 179 10.09 34.89 -2.90
N PHE A 180 9.90 36.22 -2.87
CA PHE A 180 8.55 36.79 -2.89
C PHE A 180 7.82 36.46 -4.20
N VAL A 181 8.49 36.62 -5.35
CA VAL A 181 7.93 36.30 -6.66
C VAL A 181 7.66 34.80 -6.79
N ALA A 182 8.62 33.97 -6.39
CA ALA A 182 8.45 32.52 -6.39
C ALA A 182 7.24 32.08 -5.54
N ARG A 183 7.10 32.64 -4.33
CA ARG A 183 5.96 32.34 -3.43
C ARG A 183 4.62 32.82 -3.99
N PHE A 184 4.57 33.96 -4.65
CA PHE A 184 3.36 34.47 -5.28
C PHE A 184 2.90 33.53 -6.40
N ILE A 185 3.82 33.15 -7.29
CA ILE A 185 3.52 32.24 -8.40
C ILE A 185 3.13 30.85 -7.86
N ALA A 186 3.89 30.29 -6.90
CA ALA A 186 3.62 28.98 -6.32
C ALA A 186 2.22 28.86 -5.70
N ARG A 187 1.72 29.92 -5.05
CA ARG A 187 0.35 29.93 -4.52
C ARG A 187 -0.72 29.82 -5.62
N ARG A 188 -0.52 30.51 -6.75
CA ARG A 188 -1.43 30.45 -7.89
C ARG A 188 -1.36 29.09 -8.57
N THR A 189 -0.15 28.60 -8.80
CA THR A 189 0.11 27.29 -9.40
C THR A 189 -0.54 26.17 -8.59
N HIS A 190 -0.40 26.19 -7.25
CA HIS A 190 -1.01 25.18 -6.37
C HIS A 190 -2.54 25.12 -6.51
N SER A 191 -3.21 26.28 -6.57
CA SER A 191 -4.66 26.33 -6.76
C SER A 191 -5.10 25.74 -8.11
N MET A 192 -4.32 25.98 -9.18
CA MET A 192 -4.63 25.45 -10.51
C MET A 192 -4.39 23.93 -10.58
N PHE A 193 -3.29 23.43 -10.00
CA PHE A 193 -3.05 21.99 -9.91
C PHE A 193 -4.09 21.25 -9.06
N ALA A 194 -4.58 21.86 -7.97
CA ALA A 194 -5.64 21.27 -7.17
C ALA A 194 -6.92 21.08 -8.01
N ARG A 195 -7.31 22.08 -8.78
CA ARG A 195 -8.47 22.01 -9.70
C ARG A 195 -8.25 20.95 -10.79
N GLN A 196 -7.09 20.94 -11.43
CA GLN A 196 -6.73 19.91 -12.40
C GLN A 196 -6.82 18.50 -11.81
N GLY A 197 -6.38 18.34 -10.54
CA GLY A 197 -6.47 17.07 -9.82
C GLY A 197 -7.91 16.60 -9.62
N GLU A 198 -8.83 17.52 -9.30
CA GLU A 198 -10.26 17.23 -9.16
C GLU A 198 -10.87 16.79 -10.50
N ASP A 199 -10.61 17.56 -11.57
CA ASP A 199 -11.11 17.24 -12.92
C ASP A 199 -10.54 15.90 -13.43
N ARG A 200 -9.26 15.61 -13.15
CA ARG A 200 -8.63 14.32 -13.49
C ARG A 200 -9.24 13.15 -12.72
N ALA A 201 -9.53 13.34 -11.43
CA ALA A 201 -10.18 12.31 -10.62
C ALA A 201 -11.59 11.99 -11.16
N GLU A 202 -12.37 13.02 -11.56
CA GLU A 202 -13.68 12.82 -12.18
C GLU A 202 -13.55 12.05 -13.51
N GLN A 203 -12.57 12.40 -14.37
CA GLN A 203 -12.31 11.69 -15.62
C GLN A 203 -11.95 10.23 -15.38
N THR A 204 -11.02 9.96 -14.43
CA THR A 204 -10.59 8.60 -14.12
C THR A 204 -11.76 7.75 -13.62
N ALA A 205 -12.54 8.27 -12.67
CA ALA A 205 -13.72 7.56 -12.15
C ALA A 205 -14.74 7.24 -13.25
N PHE A 206 -14.99 8.18 -14.15
CA PHE A 206 -15.89 7.97 -15.27
C PHE A 206 -15.38 6.88 -16.23
N VAL A 207 -14.09 6.92 -16.58
CA VAL A 207 -13.47 5.91 -17.47
C VAL A 207 -13.49 4.52 -16.82
N GLU A 208 -13.15 4.41 -15.54
CA GLU A 208 -13.22 3.13 -14.78
C GLU A 208 -14.64 2.57 -14.77
N GLU A 209 -15.64 3.42 -14.52
CA GLU A 209 -17.05 3.02 -14.53
C GLU A 209 -17.48 2.51 -15.92
N MET A 210 -17.13 3.23 -16.98
CA MET A 210 -17.52 2.87 -18.35
C MET A 210 -16.81 1.59 -18.84
N ILE A 211 -15.51 1.43 -18.55
CA ILE A 211 -14.76 0.22 -18.91
C ILE A 211 -15.29 -0.98 -18.13
N GLY A 212 -15.50 -0.82 -16.82
CA GLY A 212 -16.02 -1.88 -15.96
C GLY A 212 -17.40 -2.39 -16.38
N ASN A 213 -18.23 -1.49 -16.95
CA ASN A 213 -19.60 -1.79 -17.36
C ASN A 213 -19.79 -1.74 -18.88
N GLN A 214 -18.73 -1.91 -19.69
CA GLN A 214 -18.81 -1.76 -21.13
C GLN A 214 -19.86 -2.65 -21.81
N LYS A 215 -20.05 -3.88 -21.31
CA LYS A 215 -21.11 -4.77 -21.79
C LYS A 215 -22.51 -4.19 -21.59
N VAL A 216 -22.74 -3.48 -20.49
CA VAL A 216 -24.02 -2.81 -20.19
C VAL A 216 -24.20 -1.61 -21.09
N VAL A 217 -23.15 -0.79 -21.26
CA VAL A 217 -23.14 0.37 -22.17
C VAL A 217 -23.56 -0.05 -23.58
N GLN A 218 -22.91 -1.10 -24.11
CA GLN A 218 -23.23 -1.64 -25.46
C GLN A 218 -24.64 -2.26 -25.52
N ALA A 219 -25.04 -3.00 -24.49
CA ALA A 219 -26.37 -3.63 -24.47
C ALA A 219 -27.54 -2.63 -24.50
N PHE A 220 -27.31 -1.43 -23.96
CA PHE A 220 -28.30 -0.35 -23.92
C PHE A 220 -28.04 0.76 -24.97
N ALA A 221 -27.06 0.59 -25.87
CA ALA A 221 -26.68 1.56 -26.91
C ALA A 221 -26.43 2.98 -26.35
N HIS A 222 -25.71 3.07 -25.23
CA HIS A 222 -25.42 4.31 -24.50
C HIS A 222 -24.07 4.95 -24.87
N GLU A 223 -23.39 4.47 -25.93
CA GLU A 223 -22.04 4.88 -26.33
C GLU A 223 -21.98 6.38 -26.61
N GLN A 224 -22.90 6.88 -27.43
CA GLN A 224 -22.89 8.30 -27.83
C GLN A 224 -23.09 9.24 -26.63
N ALA A 225 -24.03 8.92 -25.74
CA ALA A 225 -24.26 9.74 -24.54
C ALA A 225 -23.03 9.76 -23.61
N ASN A 226 -22.31 8.64 -23.53
CA ASN A 226 -21.09 8.54 -22.76
C ASN A 226 -19.92 9.29 -23.42
N GLU A 227 -19.80 9.29 -24.75
CA GLU A 227 -18.83 10.09 -25.49
C GLU A 227 -19.07 11.59 -25.24
N GLU A 228 -20.31 12.07 -25.37
CA GLU A 228 -20.66 13.46 -25.10
C GLU A 228 -20.29 13.86 -23.65
N ARG A 229 -20.59 12.99 -22.68
CA ARG A 229 -20.23 13.22 -21.28
C ARG A 229 -18.73 13.22 -21.04
N PHE A 230 -18.00 12.29 -21.68
CA PHE A 230 -16.54 12.24 -21.62
C PHE A 230 -15.92 13.52 -22.19
N ASP A 231 -16.43 14.00 -23.32
CA ASP A 231 -15.94 15.23 -23.97
C ASP A 231 -16.12 16.47 -23.09
N GLU A 232 -17.24 16.58 -22.36
CA GLU A 232 -17.44 17.65 -21.38
C GLU A 232 -16.40 17.61 -20.25
N ILE A 233 -16.16 16.43 -19.67
CA ILE A 233 -15.18 16.24 -18.61
C ILE A 233 -13.78 16.52 -19.14
N ASN A 234 -13.44 15.97 -20.31
CA ASN A 234 -12.14 16.11 -20.95
C ASN A 234 -11.84 17.57 -21.32
N LYS A 235 -12.85 18.33 -21.78
CA LYS A 235 -12.70 19.76 -22.05
C LYS A 235 -12.38 20.55 -20.78
N ARG A 236 -13.09 20.30 -19.67
CA ARG A 236 -12.79 20.94 -18.37
C ARG A 236 -11.38 20.60 -17.88
N LEU A 237 -10.98 19.32 -17.99
CA LEU A 237 -9.63 18.88 -17.64
C LEU A 237 -8.57 19.55 -18.54
N SER A 238 -8.84 19.68 -19.83
CA SER A 238 -7.94 20.37 -20.78
C SER A 238 -7.75 21.84 -20.40
N GLU A 239 -8.83 22.56 -20.07
CA GLU A 239 -8.79 23.96 -19.65
C GLU A 239 -8.04 24.15 -18.34
N SER A 240 -8.32 23.32 -17.31
CA SER A 240 -7.63 23.37 -16.03
C SER A 240 -6.17 22.95 -16.14
N SER A 241 -5.84 21.97 -17.00
CA SER A 241 -4.48 21.54 -17.30
C SER A 241 -3.67 22.65 -17.97
N LEU A 242 -4.26 23.32 -18.96
CA LEU A 242 -3.61 24.44 -19.66
C LEU A 242 -3.26 25.56 -18.66
N GLN A 243 -4.20 25.91 -17.78
CA GLN A 243 -3.96 26.92 -16.73
C GLN A 243 -2.87 26.49 -15.74
N ALA A 244 -2.90 25.23 -15.27
CA ALA A 244 -1.91 24.71 -14.35
C ALA A 244 -0.50 24.72 -14.97
N ILE A 245 -0.37 24.25 -16.23
CA ILE A 245 0.89 24.25 -16.98
C ILE A 245 1.37 25.68 -17.24
N PHE A 246 0.49 26.60 -17.62
CA PHE A 246 0.84 28.00 -17.87
C PHE A 246 1.46 28.66 -16.62
N TYR A 247 0.76 28.59 -15.46
CA TYR A 247 1.29 29.17 -14.23
C TYR A 247 2.57 28.46 -13.75
N SER A 248 2.66 27.14 -13.89
CA SER A 248 3.88 26.38 -13.58
C SER A 248 5.06 26.81 -14.46
N SER A 249 4.81 26.99 -15.77
CA SER A 249 5.85 27.34 -16.75
C SER A 249 6.39 28.76 -16.56
N ILE A 250 5.61 29.69 -15.99
CA ILE A 250 6.07 31.06 -15.69
C ILE A 250 7.07 31.08 -14.53
N THR A 251 7.06 30.10 -13.64
CA THR A 251 7.93 30.07 -12.45
C THR A 251 9.41 30.20 -12.82
N ASN A 252 9.89 29.37 -13.74
CA ASN A 252 11.29 29.37 -14.14
C ASN A 252 11.72 30.67 -14.86
N PRO A 253 11.00 31.18 -15.88
CA PRO A 253 11.34 32.47 -16.50
C PRO A 253 11.31 33.63 -15.50
N ALA A 254 10.32 33.70 -14.62
CA ALA A 254 10.19 34.77 -13.66
C ALA A 254 11.36 34.78 -12.64
N THR A 255 11.71 33.60 -12.10
CA THR A 255 12.85 33.48 -11.17
C THR A 255 14.18 33.76 -11.88
N ARG A 256 14.36 33.28 -13.12
CA ARG A 256 15.54 33.61 -13.94
C ARG A 256 15.66 35.11 -14.21
N PHE A 257 14.55 35.78 -14.50
CA PHE A 257 14.56 37.22 -14.70
C PHE A 257 15.04 37.98 -13.46
N ILE A 258 14.52 37.64 -12.27
CA ILE A 258 14.97 38.23 -11.01
C ILE A 258 16.43 37.92 -10.75
N ASN A 259 16.86 36.67 -10.96
CA ASN A 259 18.26 36.28 -10.78
C ASN A 259 19.18 37.06 -11.75
N SER A 260 18.74 37.33 -12.98
CA SER A 260 19.47 38.16 -13.94
C SER A 260 19.57 39.62 -13.48
N LEU A 261 18.53 40.15 -12.84
CA LEU A 261 18.59 41.49 -12.22
C LEU A 261 19.62 41.54 -11.07
N VAL A 262 19.61 40.53 -10.19
CA VAL A 262 20.61 40.38 -9.13
C VAL A 262 22.02 40.32 -9.72
N TYR A 263 22.20 39.46 -10.75
CA TYR A 263 23.48 39.32 -11.45
C TYR A 263 23.94 40.64 -12.10
N ALA A 264 23.05 41.38 -12.74
CA ALA A 264 23.34 42.67 -13.34
C ALA A 264 23.72 43.74 -12.27
N ALA A 265 23.00 43.75 -11.14
CA ALA A 265 23.33 44.65 -10.03
C ALA A 265 24.70 44.32 -9.44
N VAL A 266 25.03 43.05 -9.25
CA VAL A 266 26.35 42.59 -8.83
C VAL A 266 27.41 42.96 -9.84
N GLY A 267 27.16 42.75 -11.13
CA GLY A 267 28.07 43.14 -12.22
C GLY A 267 28.37 44.64 -12.23
N LEU A 268 27.33 45.46 -12.10
CA LEU A 268 27.47 46.91 -12.07
C LEU A 268 28.22 47.40 -10.83
N THR A 269 27.78 46.98 -9.64
CA THR A 269 28.43 47.38 -8.37
C THR A 269 29.85 46.83 -8.26
N GLY A 270 30.09 45.64 -8.74
CA GLY A 270 31.41 44.98 -8.79
C GLY A 270 32.34 45.63 -9.81
N ALA A 271 31.82 46.09 -10.97
CA ALA A 271 32.60 46.82 -11.95
C ALA A 271 33.07 48.19 -11.38
N PHE A 272 32.20 48.91 -10.68
CA PHE A 272 32.60 50.15 -9.97
C PHE A 272 33.66 49.86 -8.90
N ALA A 273 33.50 48.77 -8.15
CA ALA A 273 34.47 48.34 -7.13
C ALA A 273 35.81 47.93 -7.75
N ALA A 274 35.84 47.32 -8.94
CA ALA A 274 37.04 46.96 -9.65
C ALA A 274 37.76 48.21 -10.21
N VAL A 275 37.04 49.18 -10.78
CA VAL A 275 37.59 50.45 -11.25
C VAL A 275 38.16 51.25 -10.06
N ALA A 276 37.52 51.18 -8.89
CA ALA A 276 38.02 51.80 -7.65
C ALA A 276 39.19 51.02 -7.02
N GLY A 277 39.63 49.90 -7.59
CA GLY A 277 40.74 49.11 -7.09
C GLY A 277 40.44 48.28 -5.83
N SER A 278 39.18 48.19 -5.40
CA SER A 278 38.79 47.44 -4.20
C SER A 278 38.61 45.93 -4.41
N ILE A 279 38.46 45.49 -5.66
CA ILE A 279 38.47 44.08 -6.08
C ILE A 279 39.22 43.93 -7.41
N THR A 280 39.74 42.73 -7.70
CA THR A 280 40.33 42.42 -8.99
C THR A 280 39.27 41.99 -10.02
N VAL A 281 39.61 41.94 -11.30
CA VAL A 281 38.74 41.43 -12.37
C VAL A 281 38.39 39.95 -12.11
N GLY A 282 39.37 39.17 -11.69
CA GLY A 282 39.15 37.77 -11.28
C GLY A 282 38.28 37.67 -10.04
N GLY A 283 38.44 38.57 -9.07
CA GLY A 283 37.56 38.65 -7.90
C GLY A 283 36.10 38.97 -8.28
N LEU A 284 35.88 39.86 -9.26
CA LEU A 284 34.56 40.13 -9.80
C LEU A 284 33.96 38.87 -10.47
N SER A 285 34.74 38.17 -11.27
CA SER A 285 34.31 36.91 -11.92
C SER A 285 33.90 35.85 -10.88
N ALA A 286 34.71 35.67 -9.83
CA ALA A 286 34.38 34.77 -8.73
C ALA A 286 33.08 35.19 -8.03
N PHE A 287 32.88 36.49 -7.79
CA PHE A 287 31.69 37.01 -7.15
C PHE A 287 30.42 36.80 -7.97
N LEU A 288 30.48 37.00 -9.27
CA LEU A 288 29.37 36.71 -10.20
C LEU A 288 29.01 35.21 -10.18
N SER A 289 30.00 34.32 -10.09
CA SER A 289 29.78 32.88 -9.93
C SER A 289 29.07 32.56 -8.60
N TYR A 290 29.48 33.21 -7.52
CA TYR A 290 28.81 33.06 -6.22
C TYR A 290 27.39 33.58 -6.22
N ALA A 291 27.10 34.71 -6.86
CA ALA A 291 25.73 35.23 -6.98
C ALA A 291 24.79 34.21 -7.62
N ASN A 292 25.26 33.49 -8.67
CA ASN A 292 24.51 32.40 -9.27
C ASN A 292 24.36 31.18 -8.34
N GLN A 293 25.43 30.78 -7.65
CA GLN A 293 25.40 29.63 -6.75
C GLN A 293 24.55 29.90 -5.50
N TYR A 294 24.49 31.14 -5.04
CA TYR A 294 23.66 31.57 -3.91
C TYR A 294 22.16 31.50 -4.21
N THR A 295 21.75 31.89 -5.43
CA THR A 295 20.34 31.97 -5.80
C THR A 295 19.75 30.60 -6.20
N LYS A 296 20.56 29.68 -6.70
CA LYS A 296 20.13 28.36 -7.18
C LYS A 296 19.38 27.52 -6.12
N PRO A 297 19.90 27.32 -4.88
CA PRO A 297 19.23 26.52 -3.85
C PRO A 297 17.86 27.05 -3.44
N PHE A 298 17.62 28.38 -3.48
CA PHE A 298 16.31 28.96 -3.15
C PHE A 298 15.19 28.51 -4.10
N ASN A 299 15.52 28.28 -5.36
CA ASN A 299 14.56 27.76 -6.34
C ASN A 299 14.29 26.27 -6.13
N GLU A 300 15.30 25.49 -5.73
CA GLU A 300 15.22 24.04 -5.52
C GLU A 300 14.55 23.68 -4.18
N ILE A 301 14.87 24.40 -3.11
CA ILE A 301 14.36 24.14 -1.74
C ILE A 301 12.83 24.13 -1.69
N SER A 302 12.15 24.99 -2.44
CA SER A 302 10.68 25.03 -2.43
C SER A 302 10.07 23.71 -2.93
N GLY A 303 10.62 23.10 -3.98
CA GLY A 303 10.20 21.79 -4.48
C GLY A 303 10.51 20.68 -3.49
N VAL A 304 11.74 20.69 -2.95
CA VAL A 304 12.20 19.70 -1.97
C VAL A 304 11.34 19.71 -0.70
N ILE A 305 10.97 20.88 -0.20
CA ILE A 305 10.08 21.00 0.98
C ILE A 305 8.71 20.37 0.67
N THR A 306 8.16 20.58 -0.52
CA THR A 306 6.88 19.99 -0.90
C THR A 306 6.96 18.46 -0.97
N GLU A 307 7.98 17.93 -1.62
CA GLU A 307 8.19 16.47 -1.70
C GLU A 307 8.45 15.85 -0.32
N PHE A 308 9.21 16.53 0.51
CA PHE A 308 9.42 16.08 1.90
C PHE A 308 8.14 16.10 2.74
N GLN A 309 7.26 17.11 2.54
CA GLN A 309 5.95 17.13 3.18
C GLN A 309 5.06 15.97 2.70
N ASN A 310 5.04 15.69 1.40
CA ASN A 310 4.34 14.53 0.83
C ASN A 310 4.86 13.23 1.43
N ALA A 311 6.17 13.07 1.50
CA ALA A 311 6.81 11.91 2.13
C ALA A 311 6.42 11.74 3.60
N LEU A 312 6.32 12.82 4.37
CA LEU A 312 5.87 12.76 5.76
C LEU A 312 4.41 12.34 5.89
N VAL A 313 3.53 12.73 4.96
CA VAL A 313 2.14 12.27 4.92
C VAL A 313 2.06 10.78 4.60
N CYS A 314 2.86 10.31 3.64
CA CYS A 314 2.95 8.88 3.34
C CYS A 314 3.50 8.10 4.55
N ALA A 315 4.56 8.61 5.20
CA ALA A 315 5.09 8.02 6.43
C ALA A 315 4.04 7.94 7.55
N GLU A 316 3.19 8.94 7.71
CA GLU A 316 2.10 8.94 8.71
C GLU A 316 1.13 7.78 8.45
N ARG A 317 0.73 7.55 7.19
CA ARG A 317 -0.15 6.43 6.81
C ARG A 317 0.52 5.07 7.02
N ILE A 318 1.82 4.96 6.71
CA ILE A 318 2.59 3.73 6.96
C ILE A 318 2.71 3.46 8.47
N PHE A 319 3.02 4.48 9.28
CA PHE A 319 3.09 4.32 10.72
C PHE A 319 1.74 3.99 11.34
N ALA A 320 0.64 4.53 10.82
CA ALA A 320 -0.71 4.17 11.26
C ALA A 320 -0.94 2.65 11.06
N LEU A 321 -0.51 2.08 9.92
CA LEU A 321 -0.59 0.63 9.68
C LEU A 321 0.35 -0.16 10.63
N ILE A 322 1.58 0.28 10.84
CA ILE A 322 2.56 -0.41 11.68
C ILE A 322 2.13 -0.41 13.16
N GLU A 323 1.47 0.65 13.61
CA GLU A 323 1.03 0.83 15.00
C GLU A 323 -0.38 0.29 15.26
N GLU A 324 -1.08 -0.15 14.23
CA GLU A 324 -2.41 -0.75 14.38
C GLU A 324 -2.35 -1.93 15.35
N PRO A 325 -3.28 -2.07 16.29
CA PRO A 325 -3.32 -3.22 17.18
C PRO A 325 -3.38 -4.53 16.41
N THR A 326 -2.51 -5.49 16.78
CA THR A 326 -2.59 -6.85 16.25
C THR A 326 -3.79 -7.58 16.83
N GLU A 327 -4.15 -8.72 16.23
CA GLU A 327 -5.08 -9.67 16.86
C GLU A 327 -4.63 -9.91 18.31
N GLU A 328 -5.57 -9.84 19.26
CA GLU A 328 -5.25 -10.06 20.67
C GLU A 328 -4.52 -11.40 20.83
N PRO A 329 -3.41 -11.44 21.55
CA PRO A 329 -2.70 -12.70 21.77
C PRO A 329 -3.61 -13.70 22.50
N ASP A 330 -3.42 -14.99 22.20
CA ASP A 330 -4.10 -16.03 22.95
C ASP A 330 -3.76 -15.93 24.44
N ALA A 331 -4.71 -16.32 25.31
CA ALA A 331 -4.49 -16.33 26.75
C ALA A 331 -3.23 -17.15 27.09
N SER A 332 -2.48 -16.71 28.08
CA SER A 332 -1.22 -17.38 28.49
C SER A 332 -1.41 -18.83 28.97
N ASP A 333 -2.62 -19.17 29.37
CA ASP A 333 -3.09 -20.49 29.81
C ASP A 333 -3.97 -21.18 28.76
N ALA A 334 -4.04 -20.64 27.54
CA ALA A 334 -4.82 -21.23 26.46
C ALA A 334 -4.32 -22.66 26.12
N CYS A 335 -5.25 -23.61 26.12
CA CYS A 335 -4.93 -25.00 25.80
C CYS A 335 -4.74 -25.19 24.28
N VAL A 336 -3.93 -26.17 23.93
CA VAL A 336 -3.78 -26.65 22.56
C VAL A 336 -4.80 -27.78 22.33
N LEU A 337 -5.67 -27.60 21.34
CA LEU A 337 -6.64 -28.61 20.92
C LEU A 337 -6.01 -29.46 19.81
N ASP A 338 -5.39 -30.59 20.16
CA ASP A 338 -4.70 -31.42 19.17
C ASP A 338 -5.67 -32.13 18.22
N HIS A 339 -6.77 -32.68 18.75
CA HIS A 339 -7.83 -33.32 17.97
C HIS A 339 -9.18 -33.11 18.64
N ALA A 340 -10.10 -32.47 17.95
CA ALA A 340 -11.45 -32.23 18.46
C ALA A 340 -12.35 -33.46 18.24
N GLU A 341 -13.23 -33.76 19.21
CA GLU A 341 -14.35 -34.67 19.03
C GLU A 341 -15.45 -34.03 18.17
N GLY A 342 -15.49 -32.69 18.13
CA GLY A 342 -16.39 -31.91 17.31
C GLY A 342 -17.76 -31.62 17.95
N ILE A 343 -17.83 -31.59 19.28
CA ILE A 343 -19.01 -31.12 20.01
C ILE A 343 -18.94 -29.60 20.12
N VAL A 344 -19.88 -28.89 19.51
CA VAL A 344 -19.87 -27.42 19.48
C VAL A 344 -21.12 -26.87 20.16
N ARG A 345 -20.92 -25.96 21.14
CA ARG A 345 -22.01 -25.27 21.84
C ARG A 345 -21.84 -23.77 21.81
N ALA A 346 -22.92 -23.06 21.58
CA ALA A 346 -23.01 -21.63 21.77
C ALA A 346 -24.10 -21.34 22.80
N ASN A 347 -23.79 -20.50 23.80
CA ASN A 347 -24.70 -20.17 24.88
C ASN A 347 -24.90 -18.66 24.93
N ALA A 348 -26.12 -18.20 24.69
CA ALA A 348 -26.55 -16.80 24.73
C ALA A 348 -25.59 -15.86 23.99
N VAL A 349 -25.12 -16.27 22.81
CA VAL A 349 -24.14 -15.51 22.02
C VAL A 349 -24.78 -14.26 21.45
N ALA A 350 -24.16 -13.10 21.73
CA ALA A 350 -24.48 -11.84 21.10
C ALA A 350 -23.26 -11.30 20.37
N PHE A 351 -23.51 -10.71 19.18
CA PHE A 351 -22.46 -10.14 18.36
C PHE A 351 -22.94 -9.01 17.47
N SER A 352 -22.08 -8.00 17.28
CA SER A 352 -22.23 -6.92 16.31
C SER A 352 -20.89 -6.50 15.74
N TYR A 353 -20.83 -6.20 14.46
CA TYR A 353 -19.63 -5.60 13.83
C TYR A 353 -19.45 -4.14 14.23
N ALA A 354 -20.55 -3.42 14.47
CA ALA A 354 -20.58 -2.04 14.94
C ALA A 354 -21.49 -1.96 16.18
N ALA A 355 -21.09 -1.21 17.18
CA ALA A 355 -21.78 -1.15 18.47
C ALA A 355 -23.24 -0.67 18.38
N ASP A 356 -23.57 0.11 17.35
CA ASP A 356 -24.91 0.67 17.10
C ASP A 356 -25.84 -0.26 16.29
N ARG A 357 -25.31 -1.39 15.78
CA ARG A 357 -26.06 -2.32 14.90
C ARG A 357 -25.93 -3.76 15.37
N PRO A 358 -26.69 -4.20 16.40
CA PRO A 358 -26.66 -5.59 16.84
C PRO A 358 -27.14 -6.51 15.72
N LEU A 359 -26.31 -7.51 15.38
CA LEU A 359 -26.63 -8.48 14.33
C LEU A 359 -27.12 -9.80 14.94
N ILE A 360 -26.40 -10.37 15.89
CA ILE A 360 -26.81 -11.56 16.64
C ILE A 360 -27.14 -11.10 18.06
N LYS A 361 -28.35 -11.40 18.55
CA LYS A 361 -28.83 -10.90 19.86
C LYS A 361 -28.69 -11.93 20.96
N CYS A 362 -29.13 -13.16 20.71
CA CYS A 362 -29.08 -14.26 21.66
C CYS A 362 -29.15 -15.58 20.90
N LEU A 363 -28.01 -16.14 20.56
CA LEU A 363 -27.93 -17.37 19.79
C LEU A 363 -27.52 -18.53 20.68
N ASP A 364 -28.38 -19.57 20.72
CA ASP A 364 -28.11 -20.84 21.40
C ASP A 364 -28.00 -21.98 20.40
N LEU A 365 -26.90 -22.73 20.47
CA LEU A 365 -26.57 -23.81 19.59
C LEU A 365 -25.99 -24.98 20.36
N ASP A 366 -26.43 -26.20 20.06
CA ASP A 366 -25.87 -27.45 20.59
C ASP A 366 -25.75 -28.44 19.42
N VAL A 367 -24.50 -28.77 19.05
CA VAL A 367 -24.15 -29.65 17.94
C VAL A 367 -23.35 -30.81 18.46
N LYS A 368 -23.78 -32.01 18.14
CA LYS A 368 -23.12 -33.25 18.54
C LYS A 368 -21.99 -33.61 17.57
N SER A 369 -21.05 -34.41 18.06
CA SER A 369 -19.99 -34.97 17.22
C SER A 369 -20.58 -35.72 16.01
N GLY A 370 -20.05 -35.41 14.82
CA GLY A 370 -20.47 -36.03 13.56
C GLY A 370 -21.83 -35.51 13.00
N GLU A 371 -22.48 -34.55 13.64
CA GLU A 371 -23.78 -34.02 13.20
C GLU A 371 -23.62 -33.02 12.03
N ARG A 372 -24.47 -33.15 11.03
CA ARG A 372 -24.51 -32.27 9.87
C ARG A 372 -25.59 -31.20 10.09
N MET A 373 -25.16 -29.95 10.24
CA MET A 373 -26.02 -28.82 10.49
C MET A 373 -26.13 -27.92 9.26
N ALA A 374 -27.33 -27.78 8.71
CA ALA A 374 -27.61 -26.84 7.64
C ALA A 374 -28.06 -25.50 8.22
N ILE A 375 -27.44 -24.40 7.79
CA ILE A 375 -27.77 -23.05 8.16
C ILE A 375 -28.50 -22.41 6.98
N VAL A 376 -29.76 -22.05 7.16
CA VAL A 376 -30.62 -21.50 6.11
C VAL A 376 -31.21 -20.16 6.55
N GLY A 377 -31.47 -19.27 5.61
CA GLY A 377 -32.09 -17.96 5.88
C GLY A 377 -31.79 -16.96 4.76
N PRO A 378 -32.48 -15.81 4.74
CA PRO A 378 -32.29 -14.79 3.73
C PRO A 378 -30.86 -14.21 3.76
N THR A 379 -30.48 -13.50 2.69
CA THR A 379 -29.20 -12.78 2.65
C THR A 379 -29.14 -11.75 3.76
N GLY A 380 -27.98 -11.63 4.43
CA GLY A 380 -27.79 -10.68 5.54
C GLY A 380 -28.32 -11.12 6.92
N CYS A 381 -28.91 -12.32 7.06
CA CYS A 381 -29.41 -12.80 8.36
C CYS A 381 -28.32 -13.26 9.35
N GLY A 382 -27.03 -13.22 9.00
CA GLY A 382 -25.93 -13.57 9.92
C GLY A 382 -25.28 -14.94 9.73
N LYS A 383 -25.56 -15.68 8.63
CA LYS A 383 -24.96 -17.01 8.38
C LYS A 383 -23.43 -16.98 8.34
N THR A 384 -22.85 -16.10 7.54
CA THR A 384 -21.39 -15.92 7.45
C THR A 384 -20.79 -15.42 8.76
N THR A 385 -21.55 -14.60 9.50
CA THR A 385 -21.13 -14.10 10.81
C THR A 385 -21.02 -15.25 11.82
N LEU A 386 -21.97 -16.20 11.83
CA LEU A 386 -21.87 -17.39 12.68
C LEU A 386 -20.62 -18.20 12.36
N ILE A 387 -20.30 -18.39 11.08
CA ILE A 387 -19.06 -19.05 10.65
C ILE A 387 -17.82 -18.30 11.16
N ASN A 388 -17.77 -16.98 11.02
CA ASN A 388 -16.67 -16.17 11.49
C ASN A 388 -16.46 -16.28 13.01
N LEU A 389 -17.55 -16.40 13.77
CA LEU A 389 -17.50 -16.62 15.22
C LEU A 389 -17.02 -18.03 15.60
N LEU A 390 -17.44 -19.07 14.89
CA LEU A 390 -16.98 -20.45 15.09
C LEU A 390 -15.46 -20.59 14.85
N MET A 391 -14.94 -19.90 13.81
CA MET A 391 -13.52 -19.85 13.48
C MET A 391 -12.71 -18.87 14.37
N ARG A 392 -13.40 -18.17 15.27
CA ARG A 392 -12.82 -17.11 16.09
C ARG A 392 -12.02 -16.10 15.25
N PHE A 393 -12.59 -15.68 14.09
CA PHE A 393 -12.13 -14.51 13.35
C PHE A 393 -12.57 -13.21 14.04
N TYR A 394 -13.65 -13.32 14.82
CA TYR A 394 -14.18 -12.31 15.72
C TYR A 394 -14.51 -12.96 17.06
N ASP A 395 -14.27 -12.27 18.15
CA ASP A 395 -14.71 -12.68 19.46
C ASP A 395 -16.15 -12.21 19.72
N VAL A 396 -16.92 -12.98 20.48
CA VAL A 396 -18.33 -12.63 20.82
C VAL A 396 -18.40 -11.43 21.76
N ASN A 397 -19.40 -10.58 21.63
CA ASN A 397 -19.62 -9.46 22.54
C ASN A 397 -20.22 -9.91 23.89
N ALA A 398 -21.03 -10.97 23.89
CA ALA A 398 -21.57 -11.61 25.09
C ALA A 398 -21.83 -13.09 24.84
N GLY A 399 -21.98 -13.86 25.89
CA GLY A 399 -22.13 -15.30 25.81
C GLY A 399 -20.81 -16.04 25.61
N SER A 400 -20.88 -17.29 25.15
CA SER A 400 -19.71 -18.13 24.92
C SER A 400 -19.95 -19.13 23.79
N ILE A 401 -18.88 -19.47 23.07
CA ILE A 401 -18.81 -20.59 22.14
C ILE A 401 -17.79 -21.57 22.68
N SER A 402 -18.13 -22.85 22.75
CA SER A 402 -17.24 -23.89 23.24
C SER A 402 -17.10 -25.03 22.23
N VAL A 403 -15.90 -25.62 22.17
CA VAL A 403 -15.59 -26.85 21.44
C VAL A 403 -15.14 -27.88 22.46
N ASP A 404 -15.81 -29.03 22.45
CA ASP A 404 -15.58 -30.16 23.38
C ASP A 404 -15.59 -29.72 24.87
N GLY A 405 -16.50 -28.79 25.19
CA GLY A 405 -16.68 -28.23 26.54
C GLY A 405 -15.73 -27.11 26.93
N THR A 406 -14.73 -26.77 26.11
CA THR A 406 -13.79 -25.68 26.35
C THR A 406 -14.19 -24.44 25.57
N ASP A 407 -14.30 -23.28 26.23
CA ASP A 407 -14.54 -22.01 25.56
C ASP A 407 -13.43 -21.72 24.54
N ILE A 408 -13.80 -21.35 23.31
CA ILE A 408 -12.84 -21.09 22.22
C ILE A 408 -11.86 -19.96 22.55
N ARG A 409 -12.18 -19.08 23.50
CA ARG A 409 -11.28 -18.03 23.99
C ARG A 409 -10.12 -18.59 24.80
N ASN A 410 -10.30 -19.78 25.39
CA ASN A 410 -9.29 -20.51 26.17
C ASN A 410 -8.55 -21.58 25.34
N ILE A 411 -8.80 -21.62 24.02
CA ILE A 411 -8.09 -22.49 23.07
C ILE A 411 -7.20 -21.61 22.21
N THR A 412 -5.98 -22.05 21.88
CA THR A 412 -5.13 -21.29 20.95
C THR A 412 -5.79 -21.23 19.57
N ARG A 413 -5.85 -20.04 18.96
CA ARG A 413 -6.50 -19.84 17.63
C ARG A 413 -5.94 -20.79 16.58
N HIS A 414 -4.62 -21.01 16.61
CA HIS A 414 -3.96 -21.91 15.67
C HIS A 414 -4.50 -23.35 15.77
N SER A 415 -4.59 -23.90 16.97
CA SER A 415 -5.11 -25.26 17.19
C SER A 415 -6.60 -25.35 16.90
N LEU A 416 -7.39 -24.35 17.29
CA LEU A 416 -8.82 -24.29 16.97
C LEU A 416 -9.04 -24.33 15.46
N ARG A 417 -8.40 -23.40 14.71
CA ARG A 417 -8.55 -23.29 13.25
C ARG A 417 -8.04 -24.52 12.51
N ARG A 418 -7.02 -25.21 13.03
CA ARG A 418 -6.51 -26.47 12.45
C ARG A 418 -7.51 -27.62 12.53
N ASN A 419 -8.41 -27.60 13.52
CA ASN A 419 -9.48 -28.59 13.66
C ASN A 419 -10.70 -28.32 12.77
N TYR A 420 -10.71 -27.22 12.01
CA TYR A 420 -11.74 -26.90 11.02
C TYR A 420 -11.19 -27.01 9.58
N GLY A 421 -11.93 -27.67 8.71
CA GLY A 421 -11.74 -27.59 7.26
C GLY A 421 -12.77 -26.64 6.65
N MET A 422 -12.32 -25.69 5.87
CA MET A 422 -13.18 -24.65 5.33
C MET A 422 -13.19 -24.68 3.79
N VAL A 423 -14.36 -24.78 3.21
CA VAL A 423 -14.60 -24.61 1.77
C VAL A 423 -15.55 -23.46 1.59
N LEU A 424 -15.04 -22.32 1.11
CA LEU A 424 -15.79 -21.08 0.92
C LEU A 424 -16.46 -21.03 -0.46
N GLN A 425 -17.44 -20.15 -0.59
CA GLN A 425 -18.08 -19.81 -1.86
C GLN A 425 -17.05 -19.24 -2.86
N GLU A 426 -16.21 -18.32 -2.41
CA GLU A 426 -15.09 -17.79 -3.19
C GLU A 426 -13.91 -18.76 -3.10
N THR A 427 -13.59 -19.38 -4.24
CA THR A 427 -12.48 -20.32 -4.35
C THR A 427 -11.18 -19.58 -4.54
N TRP A 428 -10.33 -19.53 -3.52
CA TRP A 428 -9.01 -18.92 -3.64
C TRP A 428 -7.93 -19.98 -3.92
N LEU A 429 -7.15 -19.74 -4.98
CA LEU A 429 -5.99 -20.54 -5.36
C LEU A 429 -4.76 -19.62 -5.47
N LYS A 430 -3.68 -20.05 -4.83
CA LYS A 430 -2.39 -19.36 -4.88
C LYS A 430 -1.75 -19.57 -6.25
N GLU A 431 -1.10 -18.54 -6.78
CA GLU A 431 -0.18 -18.71 -7.91
C GLU A 431 0.91 -19.73 -7.57
N GLY A 432 1.10 -20.73 -8.45
CA GLY A 432 2.00 -21.85 -8.23
C GLY A 432 1.49 -23.12 -8.88
N THR A 433 2.02 -24.28 -8.51
CA THR A 433 1.55 -25.56 -9.04
C THR A 433 0.22 -26.00 -8.40
N ILE A 434 -0.50 -26.86 -9.07
CA ILE A 434 -1.69 -27.53 -8.50
C ILE A 434 -1.29 -28.29 -7.23
N ARG A 435 -0.14 -28.95 -7.22
CA ARG A 435 0.43 -29.63 -6.07
C ARG A 435 0.57 -28.67 -4.88
N ASP A 436 1.23 -27.52 -5.07
CA ASP A 436 1.42 -26.52 -4.01
C ASP A 436 0.09 -26.05 -3.40
N ASN A 437 -0.94 -25.98 -4.21
CA ASN A 437 -2.28 -25.61 -3.75
C ASN A 437 -2.96 -26.72 -2.94
N ILE A 438 -2.77 -27.98 -3.30
CA ILE A 438 -3.36 -29.12 -2.58
C ILE A 438 -2.68 -29.34 -1.23
N VAL A 439 -1.34 -29.29 -1.18
CA VAL A 439 -0.57 -29.57 0.04
C VAL A 439 -0.55 -28.41 1.04
N MET A 440 -1.22 -27.30 0.75
CA MET A 440 -1.17 -26.08 1.59
C MET A 440 -1.50 -26.33 3.07
N GLY A 441 -2.41 -27.24 3.38
CA GLY A 441 -2.78 -27.61 4.75
C GLY A 441 -1.93 -28.74 5.35
N LYS A 442 -1.21 -29.52 4.51
CA LYS A 442 -0.35 -30.64 4.90
C LYS A 442 0.88 -30.68 3.99
N PRO A 443 1.91 -29.83 4.24
CA PRO A 443 3.10 -29.70 3.37
C PRO A 443 3.96 -30.98 3.26
N ASP A 444 3.86 -31.88 4.22
CA ASP A 444 4.57 -33.15 4.33
C ASP A 444 3.81 -34.35 3.73
N ALA A 445 2.72 -34.10 3.00
CA ALA A 445 1.92 -35.15 2.36
C ALA A 445 2.71 -35.91 1.29
N THR A 446 2.56 -37.23 1.30
CA THR A 446 3.17 -38.10 0.26
C THR A 446 2.41 -37.99 -1.06
N GLU A 447 3.04 -38.42 -2.15
CA GLU A 447 2.41 -38.45 -3.49
C GLU A 447 1.15 -39.33 -3.50
N GLU A 448 1.20 -40.46 -2.80
CA GLU A 448 0.09 -41.37 -2.67
C GLU A 448 -1.10 -40.74 -1.96
N GLU A 449 -0.85 -39.97 -0.87
CA GLU A 449 -1.89 -39.23 -0.12
C GLU A 449 -2.53 -38.16 -1.00
N ILE A 450 -1.72 -37.39 -1.75
CA ILE A 450 -2.20 -36.36 -2.66
C ILE A 450 -3.12 -36.97 -3.74
N ILE A 451 -2.68 -38.06 -4.37
CA ILE A 451 -3.45 -38.75 -5.42
C ILE A 451 -4.73 -39.37 -4.84
N ALA A 452 -4.67 -39.95 -3.63
CA ALA A 452 -5.84 -40.51 -2.97
C ALA A 452 -6.89 -39.41 -2.68
N ALA A 453 -6.49 -38.32 -2.06
CA ALA A 453 -7.36 -37.17 -1.79
C ALA A 453 -7.97 -36.59 -3.09
N ALA A 454 -7.16 -36.50 -4.15
CA ALA A 454 -7.62 -35.97 -5.43
C ALA A 454 -8.62 -36.93 -6.12
N LYS A 455 -8.49 -38.25 -5.96
CA LYS A 455 -9.45 -39.26 -6.46
C LYS A 455 -10.77 -39.16 -5.70
N GLU A 456 -10.72 -39.08 -4.38
CA GLU A 456 -11.90 -38.97 -3.54
C GLU A 456 -12.67 -37.67 -3.81
N ALA A 457 -11.95 -36.54 -4.01
CA ALA A 457 -12.53 -35.26 -4.38
C ALA A 457 -12.90 -35.14 -5.87
N HIS A 458 -12.74 -36.18 -6.67
CA HIS A 458 -12.97 -36.16 -8.13
C HIS A 458 -12.13 -35.14 -8.92
N SER A 459 -11.03 -34.64 -8.37
CA SER A 459 -10.14 -33.71 -9.04
C SER A 459 -9.06 -34.40 -9.90
N HIS A 460 -8.64 -35.62 -9.56
CA HIS A 460 -7.59 -36.37 -10.24
C HIS A 460 -7.80 -36.47 -11.76
N GLY A 461 -9.05 -36.72 -12.19
CA GLY A 461 -9.38 -36.94 -13.59
C GLY A 461 -9.16 -35.73 -14.50
N PHE A 462 -9.37 -34.50 -14.02
CA PHE A 462 -9.06 -33.32 -14.81
C PHE A 462 -7.59 -32.89 -14.65
N ILE A 463 -6.99 -33.10 -13.46
CA ILE A 463 -5.57 -32.76 -13.23
C ILE A 463 -4.67 -33.54 -14.18
N THR A 464 -4.89 -34.83 -14.32
CA THR A 464 -4.08 -35.72 -15.21
C THR A 464 -4.23 -35.39 -16.71
N ARG A 465 -5.26 -34.67 -17.11
CA ARG A 465 -5.44 -34.18 -18.49
C ARG A 465 -4.69 -32.90 -18.80
N LEU A 466 -4.21 -32.22 -17.78
CA LEU A 466 -3.41 -30.99 -17.94
C LEU A 466 -2.00 -31.36 -18.42
N PRO A 467 -1.33 -30.51 -19.18
CA PRO A 467 -0.04 -30.80 -19.82
C PRO A 467 1.06 -31.29 -18.87
N LYS A 468 1.07 -30.84 -17.62
CA LYS A 468 2.05 -31.21 -16.57
C LYS A 468 1.39 -31.87 -15.35
N GLY A 469 0.11 -32.30 -15.47
CA GLY A 469 -0.60 -32.92 -14.36
C GLY A 469 -0.59 -32.07 -13.10
N TYR A 470 -0.18 -32.63 -11.97
CA TYR A 470 -0.06 -31.93 -10.67
C TYR A 470 0.96 -30.79 -10.65
N ASP A 471 1.96 -30.83 -11.52
CA ASP A 471 2.99 -29.78 -11.61
C ASP A 471 2.61 -28.67 -12.62
N THR A 472 1.35 -28.66 -13.08
CA THR A 472 0.82 -27.57 -13.89
C THR A 472 0.76 -26.29 -13.05
N VAL A 473 1.43 -25.25 -13.54
CA VAL A 473 1.40 -23.92 -12.91
C VAL A 473 0.09 -23.24 -13.26
N ILE A 474 -0.61 -22.78 -12.25
CA ILE A 474 -1.82 -21.97 -12.37
C ILE A 474 -1.47 -20.53 -11.98
N GLY A 475 -1.96 -19.56 -12.77
CA GLY A 475 -1.77 -18.14 -12.49
C GLY A 475 -2.67 -17.66 -11.35
N GLU A 476 -2.64 -16.36 -11.17
CA GLU A 476 -3.45 -15.68 -10.14
C GLU A 476 -4.92 -16.11 -10.24
N ASP A 477 -5.51 -16.38 -9.09
CA ASP A 477 -6.90 -16.84 -8.94
C ASP A 477 -7.27 -18.08 -9.80
N GLY A 478 -6.30 -18.96 -10.03
CA GLY A 478 -6.53 -20.25 -10.72
C GLY A 478 -6.55 -20.17 -12.25
N GLY A 479 -6.29 -19.01 -12.85
CA GLY A 479 -6.03 -18.85 -14.28
C GLY A 479 -7.14 -19.44 -15.18
N SER A 480 -6.77 -20.45 -16.01
CA SER A 480 -7.68 -21.06 -17.00
C SER A 480 -8.62 -22.13 -16.44
N LEU A 481 -8.57 -22.43 -15.15
CA LEU A 481 -9.45 -23.44 -14.54
C LEU A 481 -10.89 -22.93 -14.47
N SER A 482 -11.86 -23.83 -14.75
CA SER A 482 -13.28 -23.52 -14.54
C SER A 482 -13.59 -23.37 -13.05
N GLN A 483 -14.67 -22.66 -12.72
CA GLN A 483 -15.09 -22.46 -11.31
C GLN A 483 -15.30 -23.79 -10.57
N GLY A 484 -15.87 -24.78 -11.22
CA GLY A 484 -16.02 -26.13 -10.65
C GLY A 484 -14.69 -26.84 -10.40
N GLN A 485 -13.71 -26.69 -11.31
CA GLN A 485 -12.36 -27.25 -11.10
C GLN A 485 -11.65 -26.59 -9.94
N LYS A 486 -11.75 -25.26 -9.80
CA LYS A 486 -11.22 -24.52 -8.64
C LYS A 486 -11.84 -25.03 -7.34
N GLN A 487 -13.15 -25.21 -7.31
CA GLN A 487 -13.86 -25.72 -6.14
C GLN A 487 -13.44 -27.16 -5.77
N LEU A 488 -13.28 -28.04 -6.76
CA LEU A 488 -12.76 -29.40 -6.54
C LEU A 488 -11.34 -29.38 -5.97
N LEU A 489 -10.47 -28.45 -6.37
CA LEU A 489 -9.13 -28.29 -5.77
C LEU A 489 -9.21 -27.83 -4.32
N CYS A 490 -10.11 -26.89 -3.99
CA CYS A 490 -10.33 -26.46 -2.61
C CYS A 490 -10.86 -27.61 -1.74
N ILE A 491 -11.77 -28.44 -2.26
CA ILE A 491 -12.24 -29.67 -1.58
C ILE A 491 -11.08 -30.67 -1.42
N THR A 492 -10.24 -30.87 -2.44
CA THR A 492 -9.06 -31.77 -2.37
C THR A 492 -8.10 -31.34 -1.26
N ARG A 493 -7.87 -30.03 -1.10
CA ARG A 493 -7.05 -29.46 -0.02
C ARG A 493 -7.57 -29.86 1.36
N VAL A 494 -8.88 -29.76 1.59
CA VAL A 494 -9.51 -30.14 2.85
C VAL A 494 -9.55 -31.67 3.02
N MET A 495 -9.78 -32.42 1.94
CA MET A 495 -9.76 -33.88 1.93
C MET A 495 -8.39 -34.45 2.30
N LEU A 496 -7.30 -33.78 1.95
CA LEU A 496 -5.94 -34.18 2.33
C LEU A 496 -5.69 -34.04 3.83
N CYS A 497 -6.29 -33.03 4.47
CA CYS A 497 -6.09 -32.74 5.90
C CYS A 497 -7.05 -33.52 6.80
N LEU A 498 -8.24 -33.84 6.33
CA LEU A 498 -9.32 -34.56 7.03
C LEU A 498 -9.60 -34.04 8.45
N PRO A 499 -9.86 -32.76 8.67
CA PRO A 499 -10.13 -32.22 10.00
C PRO A 499 -11.46 -32.76 10.56
N PRO A 500 -11.64 -32.83 11.91
CA PRO A 500 -12.84 -33.37 12.53
C PRO A 500 -14.09 -32.50 12.37
N MET A 501 -13.91 -31.22 12.10
CA MET A 501 -15.01 -30.26 11.90
C MET A 501 -14.90 -29.60 10.53
N LEU A 502 -16.03 -29.29 9.91
CA LEU A 502 -16.11 -28.73 8.57
C LEU A 502 -17.02 -27.50 8.53
N ILE A 503 -16.63 -26.52 7.74
CA ILE A 503 -17.44 -25.38 7.35
C ILE A 503 -17.52 -25.37 5.82
N LEU A 504 -18.72 -25.51 5.29
CA LEU A 504 -18.99 -25.61 3.87
C LEU A 504 -19.95 -24.50 3.44
N ASP A 505 -19.52 -23.65 2.51
CA ASP A 505 -20.36 -22.61 1.91
C ASP A 505 -20.71 -23.02 0.47
N GLU A 506 -21.98 -23.32 0.23
CA GLU A 506 -22.47 -24.04 -0.95
C GLU A 506 -23.06 -23.08 -2.00
N ALA A 507 -22.26 -22.20 -2.60
CA ALA A 507 -22.72 -21.39 -3.73
C ALA A 507 -22.10 -21.85 -5.06
N THR A 508 -22.92 -22.48 -5.90
CA THR A 508 -22.46 -23.09 -7.17
C THR A 508 -23.34 -22.65 -8.36
N SER A 509 -23.74 -21.39 -8.43
CA SER A 509 -24.68 -20.87 -9.43
C SER A 509 -24.16 -20.87 -10.89
N SER A 510 -22.91 -21.24 -11.15
CA SER A 510 -22.26 -21.13 -12.48
C SER A 510 -21.48 -22.39 -12.88
N ILE A 511 -21.87 -23.57 -12.37
CA ILE A 511 -21.14 -24.82 -12.61
C ILE A 511 -22.00 -25.75 -13.47
N ASP A 512 -21.36 -26.46 -14.41
CA ASP A 512 -22.07 -27.47 -15.23
C ASP A 512 -22.56 -28.65 -14.38
N THR A 513 -23.66 -29.27 -14.79
CA THR A 513 -24.37 -30.30 -14.02
C THR A 513 -23.49 -31.50 -13.66
N ARG A 514 -22.53 -31.88 -14.53
CA ARG A 514 -21.67 -33.03 -14.26
C ARG A 514 -20.63 -32.72 -13.18
N THR A 515 -19.97 -31.58 -13.29
CA THR A 515 -19.02 -31.14 -12.27
C THR A 515 -19.73 -30.89 -10.95
N GLU A 516 -20.97 -30.38 -10.99
CA GLU A 516 -21.79 -30.24 -9.82
C GLU A 516 -22.04 -31.55 -9.08
N GLN A 517 -22.39 -32.62 -9.80
CA GLN A 517 -22.55 -33.95 -9.20
C GLN A 517 -21.27 -34.45 -8.53
N HIS A 518 -20.10 -34.22 -9.15
CA HIS A 518 -18.80 -34.53 -8.54
C HIS A 518 -18.56 -33.76 -7.25
N ILE A 519 -18.87 -32.46 -7.22
CA ILE A 519 -18.75 -31.63 -6.03
C ILE A 519 -19.66 -32.13 -4.91
N GLN A 520 -20.93 -32.42 -5.21
CA GLN A 520 -21.89 -32.98 -4.26
C GLN A 520 -21.43 -34.30 -3.65
N HIS A 521 -20.90 -35.19 -4.50
CA HIS A 521 -20.36 -36.47 -4.04
C HIS A 521 -19.13 -36.28 -3.16
N ALA A 522 -18.22 -35.38 -3.54
CA ALA A 522 -17.03 -35.06 -2.75
C ALA A 522 -17.40 -34.44 -1.38
N PHE A 523 -18.39 -33.56 -1.33
CA PHE A 523 -18.93 -33.03 -0.07
C PHE A 523 -19.54 -34.11 0.81
N ALA A 524 -20.34 -35.01 0.22
CA ALA A 524 -20.96 -36.10 0.97
C ALA A 524 -19.89 -37.01 1.61
N GLN A 525 -18.81 -37.32 0.89
CA GLN A 525 -17.69 -38.09 1.41
C GLN A 525 -16.92 -37.31 2.50
N LEU A 526 -16.64 -36.04 2.25
CA LEU A 526 -15.91 -35.19 3.19
C LEU A 526 -16.65 -35.09 4.55
N MET A 527 -17.99 -35.03 4.54
CA MET A 527 -18.82 -34.89 5.74
C MET A 527 -19.00 -36.20 6.54
N GLN A 528 -18.64 -37.37 6.02
CA GLN A 528 -18.84 -38.64 6.74
C GLN A 528 -18.10 -38.65 8.08
N GLY A 529 -18.84 -38.85 9.17
CA GLY A 529 -18.32 -38.95 10.52
C GLY A 529 -17.74 -37.65 11.08
N ARG A 530 -18.01 -36.49 10.44
CA ARG A 530 -17.46 -35.19 10.86
C ARG A 530 -18.58 -34.20 11.15
N THR A 531 -18.37 -33.39 12.18
CA THR A 531 -19.27 -32.29 12.49
C THR A 531 -19.21 -31.23 11.40
N SER A 532 -20.33 -30.95 10.75
CA SER A 532 -20.34 -30.13 9.55
C SER A 532 -21.35 -28.99 9.66
N PHE A 533 -20.88 -27.76 9.48
CA PHE A 533 -21.68 -26.55 9.37
C PHE A 533 -21.80 -26.18 7.88
N ILE A 534 -23.01 -26.19 7.36
CA ILE A 534 -23.25 -26.02 5.93
C ILE A 534 -24.12 -24.79 5.71
N VAL A 535 -23.60 -23.75 5.07
CA VAL A 535 -24.44 -22.65 4.56
C VAL A 535 -25.09 -23.18 3.29
N ALA A 536 -26.30 -23.67 3.45
CA ALA A 536 -26.97 -24.41 2.39
C ALA A 536 -27.77 -23.49 1.48
N HIS A 537 -27.46 -23.53 0.20
CA HIS A 537 -28.19 -22.92 -0.89
C HIS A 537 -28.91 -23.94 -1.78
N ARG A 538 -28.79 -25.23 -1.45
CA ARG A 538 -29.35 -26.34 -2.23
C ARG A 538 -30.28 -27.21 -1.41
N LEU A 539 -31.36 -27.63 -2.07
CA LEU A 539 -32.38 -28.45 -1.46
C LEU A 539 -31.87 -29.82 -1.01
N SER A 540 -31.01 -30.47 -1.83
CA SER A 540 -30.45 -31.79 -1.52
C SER A 540 -29.64 -31.79 -0.24
N THR A 541 -28.83 -30.77 -0.03
CA THR A 541 -28.01 -30.60 1.16
C THR A 541 -28.85 -30.30 2.40
N ILE A 542 -29.88 -29.45 2.25
CA ILE A 542 -30.79 -29.13 3.33
C ILE A 542 -31.58 -30.36 3.80
N LYS A 543 -32.10 -31.16 2.85
CA LYS A 543 -32.88 -32.37 3.17
C LYS A 543 -32.08 -33.45 3.89
N ASN A 544 -30.79 -33.56 3.55
CA ASN A 544 -29.91 -34.61 4.10
C ASN A 544 -29.20 -34.16 5.40
N ALA A 545 -29.46 -32.97 5.90
CA ALA A 545 -28.91 -32.49 7.16
C ALA A 545 -29.61 -33.14 8.37
N ASP A 546 -28.82 -33.44 9.41
CA ASP A 546 -29.35 -34.02 10.65
C ASP A 546 -30.15 -32.97 11.44
N MET A 547 -29.76 -31.68 11.30
CA MET A 547 -30.40 -30.51 11.91
C MET A 547 -30.38 -29.31 10.95
N ILE A 548 -31.46 -28.60 10.88
CA ILE A 548 -31.55 -27.33 10.14
C ILE A 548 -31.75 -26.19 11.14
N LEU A 549 -30.90 -25.16 11.02
CA LEU A 549 -31.04 -23.88 11.71
C LEU A 549 -31.60 -22.85 10.76
N VAL A 550 -32.72 -22.29 11.08
CA VAL A 550 -33.36 -21.22 10.31
C VAL A 550 -33.06 -19.89 10.96
N MET A 551 -32.25 -19.09 10.27
CA MET A 551 -31.86 -17.77 10.76
C MET A 551 -32.64 -16.65 10.08
N LYS A 552 -33.12 -15.69 10.88
CA LYS A 552 -33.75 -14.46 10.41
C LYS A 552 -33.39 -13.31 11.35
N ASP A 553 -32.96 -12.19 10.77
CA ASP A 553 -32.61 -10.97 11.51
C ASP A 553 -31.65 -11.20 12.69
N GLY A 554 -30.71 -12.13 12.49
CA GLY A 554 -29.66 -12.48 13.45
C GLY A 554 -30.04 -13.49 14.54
N ASP A 555 -31.31 -13.94 14.57
CA ASP A 555 -31.77 -14.92 15.53
C ASP A 555 -32.07 -16.28 14.87
N ILE A 556 -31.97 -17.36 15.64
CA ILE A 556 -32.48 -18.68 15.22
C ILE A 556 -33.98 -18.73 15.55
N ILE A 557 -34.82 -18.67 14.51
CA ILE A 557 -36.27 -18.64 14.65
C ILE A 557 -36.91 -20.03 14.63
N GLU A 558 -36.27 -20.98 13.95
CA GLU A 558 -36.74 -22.37 13.86
C GLU A 558 -35.53 -23.31 13.87
N LYS A 559 -35.74 -24.50 14.45
CA LYS A 559 -34.74 -25.56 14.53
C LYS A 559 -35.45 -26.92 14.45
N GLY A 560 -34.94 -27.83 13.64
CA GLY A 560 -35.52 -29.17 13.46
C GLY A 560 -35.04 -29.86 12.19
N LYS A 561 -35.61 -31.04 11.91
CA LYS A 561 -35.38 -31.77 10.65
C LYS A 561 -36.25 -31.22 9.53
N HIS A 562 -35.91 -31.51 8.29
CA HIS A 562 -36.61 -31.05 7.11
C HIS A 562 -38.15 -31.30 7.20
N ASP A 563 -38.50 -32.58 7.41
CA ASP A 563 -39.93 -32.97 7.43
C ASP A 563 -40.70 -32.33 8.57
N GLU A 564 -40.07 -32.16 9.74
CA GLU A 564 -40.67 -31.52 10.91
C GLU A 564 -40.93 -30.02 10.64
N LEU A 565 -39.97 -29.33 10.05
CA LEU A 565 -40.07 -27.89 9.77
C LEU A 565 -41.06 -27.61 8.63
N VAL A 566 -41.13 -28.46 7.62
CA VAL A 566 -42.17 -28.36 6.57
C VAL A 566 -43.55 -28.57 7.15
N ALA A 567 -43.72 -29.60 8.01
CA ALA A 567 -45.00 -29.92 8.64
C ALA A 567 -45.51 -28.81 9.58
N ARG A 568 -44.59 -28.05 10.24
CA ARG A 568 -44.92 -26.90 11.07
C ARG A 568 -45.53 -25.71 10.29
N GLY A 569 -45.29 -25.65 8.97
CA GLY A 569 -45.81 -24.56 8.14
C GLY A 569 -45.27 -23.17 8.45
N GLY A 570 -44.09 -23.11 9.11
CA GLY A 570 -43.48 -21.87 9.57
C GLY A 570 -42.66 -21.14 8.49
N PHE A 571 -41.70 -20.33 8.93
CA PHE A 571 -40.84 -19.54 8.04
C PHE A 571 -40.01 -20.45 7.09
N TYR A 572 -39.49 -21.57 7.61
CA TYR A 572 -38.78 -22.56 6.78
C TYR A 572 -39.68 -23.11 5.66
N ALA A 573 -40.91 -23.51 5.97
CA ALA A 573 -41.83 -24.01 4.97
C ALA A 573 -42.16 -22.96 3.90
N ALA A 574 -42.31 -21.70 4.29
CA ALA A 574 -42.50 -20.60 3.35
C ALA A 574 -41.28 -20.38 2.46
N LEU A 575 -40.06 -20.38 3.03
CA LEU A 575 -38.79 -20.27 2.30
C LEU A 575 -38.61 -21.45 1.33
N TYR A 576 -38.87 -22.67 1.79
CA TYR A 576 -38.82 -23.87 0.99
C TYR A 576 -39.77 -23.80 -0.21
N ASN A 577 -41.02 -23.45 0.01
CA ASN A 577 -42.03 -23.34 -1.05
C ASN A 577 -41.70 -22.23 -2.06
N SER A 578 -41.13 -21.13 -1.62
CA SER A 578 -40.77 -20.01 -2.49
C SER A 578 -39.53 -20.27 -3.35
N GLN A 579 -38.59 -21.06 -2.86
CA GLN A 579 -37.31 -21.28 -3.53
C GLN A 579 -37.21 -22.64 -4.25
N PHE A 580 -37.92 -23.67 -3.79
CA PHE A 580 -37.69 -25.06 -4.20
C PHE A 580 -38.93 -25.85 -4.58
N ALA A 581 -40.15 -25.32 -4.41
CA ALA A 581 -41.41 -26.03 -4.70
C ALA A 581 -41.98 -25.74 -6.11
N GLN A 582 -41.06 -25.49 -7.10
CA GLN A 582 -41.45 -25.43 -8.52
C GLN A 582 -41.28 -26.76 -9.18
#